data_17b8176fee7ae7f144a2e6221c828358
#
_entry.id   17b8176fee7ae7f144a2e6221c828358
#
_cell.length_a   1.000
_cell.length_b   1.000
_cell.length_c   1.000
_cell.angle_alpha   90.00
_cell.angle_beta   90.00
_cell.angle_gamma   90.00
#
_symmetry.space_group_name_H-M   'P 1'
#
loop_
_entity.id
_entity.type
_entity.pdbx_description
1 polymer ?
#
loop_
_entity_poly.entity_id
_entity_poly.type
_entity_poly.pdbx_seq_one_letter_code
_entity_poly.pdbx_strand_id
1 'polypeptide(L)'
;MSVNSDSPILRIVVVISVMVMSQGCDKLGLGTSPTQPSGPPAAGSTVVYSAVGASDANGVGSSVPCAPFDTQCENGMGYVPVTTRQLRAQGFNVTLLNLGIPTAVIGRDFQTLGQQYNRIIAGNFIDQEMMFVQPNATLVTIFAGINEVNVVTAALGGGAGGSDPNGYMDAQVRAFGTDYTTLLAGIRTRAGSPRIVVLNLPNPAGLPYLAGTSLAQRQAAQRIAVAMTRTVVNPLLSSNLVVVDLMCDSRSYIPSFYSSDGLHPNDAGYAYIASEVVKAITSSSYPAPQNSCPAMTIVP
;
A
#
# COMPACT_ATOMS: atom_id res chain seq x y z
N MET A 1 -78.41 -15.79 -34.21
CA MET A 1 -79.10 -14.54 -33.92
C MET A 1 -78.06 -13.53 -33.46
N SER A 2 -77.90 -12.55 -34.32
CA SER A 2 -77.11 -11.38 -34.20
C SER A 2 -77.59 -10.46 -33.10
N VAL A 3 -76.72 -9.71 -32.48
CA VAL A 3 -76.84 -8.26 -32.33
C VAL A 3 -75.41 -7.63 -32.12
N ASN A 4 -75.07 -6.79 -33.09
CA ASN A 4 -74.04 -5.77 -33.03
C ASN A 4 -74.40 -4.71 -32.02
N SER A 5 -73.41 -4.14 -31.34
CA SER A 5 -73.46 -2.74 -30.95
C SER A 5 -72.03 -2.17 -30.86
N ASP A 6 -71.73 -1.38 -31.87
CA ASP A 6 -70.61 -0.44 -31.91
C ASP A 6 -70.88 0.70 -30.92
N SER A 7 -69.84 1.08 -30.16
CA SER A 7 -69.77 2.38 -29.53
C SER A 7 -68.29 2.87 -29.44
N PRO A 8 -68.00 4.05 -29.99
CA PRO A 8 -66.66 4.60 -29.98
C PRO A 8 -66.37 5.24 -28.61
N ILE A 9 -65.44 4.66 -27.86
CA ILE A 9 -64.96 5.30 -26.63
C ILE A 9 -63.77 6.20 -26.97
N LEU A 10 -64.05 7.46 -26.80
CA LEU A 10 -63.16 8.62 -26.79
C LEU A 10 -61.81 8.35 -26.04
N ARG A 11 -60.67 8.36 -26.74
CA ARG A 11 -59.34 8.30 -26.14
C ARG A 11 -58.98 9.67 -25.63
N ILE A 12 -59.09 9.86 -24.33
CA ILE A 12 -58.49 11.01 -23.64
C ILE A 12 -57.01 10.69 -23.40
N VAL A 13 -56.13 11.37 -24.13
CA VAL A 13 -54.69 11.36 -23.89
C VAL A 13 -54.43 12.33 -22.73
N VAL A 14 -54.22 11.80 -21.55
CA VAL A 14 -53.71 12.60 -20.42
C VAL A 14 -52.20 12.67 -20.53
N VAL A 15 -51.67 13.80 -20.99
CA VAL A 15 -50.26 14.14 -20.91
C VAL A 15 -49.97 14.60 -19.49
N ILE A 16 -49.43 13.69 -18.68
CA ILE A 16 -48.90 14.07 -17.37
C ILE A 16 -47.50 14.61 -17.62
N SER A 17 -47.36 15.93 -17.59
CA SER A 17 -46.08 16.61 -17.49
C SER A 17 -45.51 16.39 -16.09
N VAL A 18 -44.55 15.47 -15.97
CA VAL A 18 -43.74 15.35 -14.74
C VAL A 18 -42.74 16.50 -14.76
N MET A 19 -43.06 17.61 -14.11
CA MET A 19 -42.08 18.60 -13.68
C MET A 19 -41.27 17.97 -12.58
N VAL A 20 -40.02 17.57 -12.90
CA VAL A 20 -39.01 17.23 -11.91
C VAL A 20 -38.56 18.53 -11.24
N MET A 21 -39.16 18.83 -10.10
CA MET A 21 -38.59 19.84 -9.19
C MET A 21 -37.37 19.28 -8.54
N SER A 22 -36.21 19.56 -9.11
CA SER A 22 -34.89 19.37 -8.47
C SER A 22 -34.58 20.58 -7.59
N GLN A 23 -35.23 20.69 -6.44
CA GLN A 23 -34.81 21.64 -5.40
C GLN A 23 -35.06 21.04 -4.01
N GLY A 24 -33.98 20.84 -3.28
CA GLY A 24 -33.99 20.87 -1.83
C GLY A 24 -33.95 19.55 -1.07
N CYS A 25 -32.77 18.93 -1.01
CA CYS A 25 -32.41 18.05 0.11
C CYS A 25 -31.01 18.37 0.67
N ASP A 26 -30.61 19.64 0.70
CA ASP A 26 -29.32 20.07 1.28
C ASP A 26 -29.39 20.42 2.78
N LYS A 27 -30.40 19.96 3.49
CA LYS A 27 -30.58 20.29 4.93
C LYS A 27 -30.82 19.12 5.86
N LEU A 28 -30.58 17.89 5.43
CA LEU A 28 -30.40 16.80 6.38
C LEU A 28 -28.92 16.45 6.36
N GLY A 29 -28.20 16.77 7.40
CA GLY A 29 -26.76 16.53 7.61
C GLY A 29 -26.42 15.04 7.67
N LEU A 30 -26.79 14.30 6.64
CA LEU A 30 -26.26 13.00 6.31
C LEU A 30 -24.94 13.25 5.62
N GLY A 31 -23.84 12.91 6.31
CA GLY A 31 -22.48 13.16 5.90
C GLY A 31 -22.29 12.95 4.41
N THR A 32 -21.94 14.03 3.71
CA THR A 32 -21.39 13.94 2.38
C THR A 32 -20.21 13.02 2.46
N SER A 33 -20.26 11.87 1.79
CA SER A 33 -19.05 11.10 1.54
C SER A 33 -18.01 12.09 1.00
N PRO A 34 -16.82 12.19 1.60
CA PRO A 34 -15.83 13.13 1.13
C PRO A 34 -15.57 12.83 -0.35
N THR A 35 -15.91 13.76 -1.24
CA THR A 35 -15.45 13.71 -2.63
C THR A 35 -13.94 13.90 -2.57
N GLN A 36 -13.20 12.80 -2.52
CA GLN A 36 -11.76 12.80 -2.40
C GLN A 36 -11.14 13.30 -3.70
N PRO A 37 -10.23 14.27 -3.66
CA PRO A 37 -9.50 14.66 -4.84
C PRO A 37 -8.64 13.50 -5.33
N SER A 38 -8.74 13.16 -6.61
CA SER A 38 -7.91 12.17 -7.28
C SER A 38 -6.45 12.61 -7.46
N GLY A 39 -6.09 13.80 -6.99
CA GLY A 39 -4.77 14.42 -7.12
C GLY A 39 -4.08 14.71 -5.78
N PRO A 40 -2.95 15.45 -5.81
CA PRO A 40 -2.27 15.94 -4.61
C PRO A 40 -3.21 16.77 -3.74
N PRO A 41 -3.03 16.75 -2.40
CA PRO A 41 -3.80 17.60 -1.51
C PRO A 41 -3.53 19.08 -1.81
N ALA A 42 -4.56 19.91 -1.71
CA ALA A 42 -4.39 21.36 -1.86
C ALA A 42 -3.48 21.92 -0.76
N ALA A 43 -2.67 22.91 -1.09
CA ALA A 43 -1.80 23.57 -0.11
C ALA A 43 -2.60 24.06 1.10
N GLY A 44 -2.10 23.81 2.32
CA GLY A 44 -2.76 24.19 3.56
C GLY A 44 -3.95 23.33 3.98
N SER A 45 -4.31 22.29 3.21
CA SER A 45 -5.42 21.41 3.55
C SER A 45 -5.11 20.49 4.73
N THR A 46 -6.17 19.94 5.31
CA THR A 46 -6.04 18.87 6.30
C THR A 46 -5.74 17.53 5.60
N VAL A 47 -4.71 16.83 6.07
CA VAL A 47 -4.33 15.49 5.63
C VAL A 47 -4.58 14.53 6.79
N VAL A 48 -5.56 13.66 6.64
CA VAL A 48 -5.80 12.54 7.56
C VAL A 48 -5.03 11.35 7.02
N TYR A 49 -3.91 11.03 7.68
CA TYR A 49 -2.93 10.08 7.20
C TYR A 49 -2.99 8.77 8.00
N SER A 50 -3.28 7.66 7.34
CA SER A 50 -3.13 6.31 7.87
C SER A 50 -1.96 5.61 7.17
N ALA A 51 -0.98 5.11 7.94
CA ALA A 51 0.14 4.35 7.40
C ALA A 51 -0.04 2.86 7.69
N VAL A 52 -0.11 2.04 6.65
CA VAL A 52 -0.20 0.58 6.69
C VAL A 52 1.17 0.01 6.35
N GLY A 53 1.68 -0.92 7.14
CA GLY A 53 3.00 -1.50 6.90
C GLY A 53 3.54 -2.30 8.07
N ALA A 54 4.77 -2.76 7.95
CA ALA A 54 5.42 -3.55 8.98
C ALA A 54 6.43 -2.71 9.80
N SER A 55 7.60 -3.29 10.07
CA SER A 55 8.70 -2.65 10.80
C SER A 55 9.17 -1.34 10.19
N ASP A 56 9.13 -1.21 8.86
CA ASP A 56 9.50 0.04 8.18
C ASP A 56 8.53 1.20 8.50
N ALA A 57 7.24 0.93 8.67
CA ALA A 57 6.28 1.93 9.08
C ALA A 57 6.53 2.42 10.52
N ASN A 58 6.98 1.53 11.40
CA ASN A 58 7.41 1.90 12.75
C ASN A 58 8.80 2.54 12.80
N GLY A 59 9.60 2.43 11.74
CA GLY A 59 10.96 2.94 11.69
C GLY A 59 11.94 2.09 12.49
N VAL A 60 11.77 0.77 12.51
CA VAL A 60 12.77 -0.15 13.08
C VAL A 60 14.09 0.07 12.35
N GLY A 61 15.20 0.12 13.09
CA GLY A 61 16.51 0.46 12.54
C GLY A 61 16.88 1.95 12.67
N SER A 62 15.90 2.84 12.84
CA SER A 62 16.15 4.25 13.13
C SER A 62 16.56 4.46 14.61
N SER A 63 17.08 5.65 14.91
CA SER A 63 17.44 6.01 16.30
C SER A 63 16.22 6.15 17.21
N VAL A 64 15.05 6.46 16.67
CA VAL A 64 13.79 6.61 17.42
C VAL A 64 12.66 5.95 16.64
N PRO A 65 12.43 4.64 16.83
CA PRO A 65 11.27 3.95 16.24
C PRO A 65 9.97 4.32 16.97
N CYS A 66 8.84 4.20 16.26
CA CYS A 66 7.51 4.40 16.81
C CYS A 66 6.92 3.10 17.35
N ALA A 67 5.97 3.20 18.26
CA ALA A 67 5.14 2.05 18.65
C ALA A 67 4.10 1.73 17.57
N PRO A 68 3.59 0.49 17.49
CA PRO A 68 2.41 0.18 16.69
C PRO A 68 1.20 1.02 17.12
N PHE A 69 0.37 1.41 16.15
CA PHE A 69 -0.84 2.22 16.36
C PHE A 69 -0.57 3.60 17.00
N ASP A 70 0.62 4.14 16.78
CA ASP A 70 0.98 5.44 17.30
C ASP A 70 0.30 6.56 16.49
N THR A 71 -0.28 7.52 17.20
CA THR A 71 -0.97 8.68 16.62
C THR A 71 -0.12 9.94 16.62
N GLN A 72 1.01 9.93 17.29
CA GLN A 72 1.85 11.13 17.45
C GLN A 72 3.27 10.91 16.99
N CYS A 73 4.01 10.02 17.61
CA CYS A 73 5.43 9.72 17.32
C CYS A 73 6.23 10.92 16.77
N GLU A 74 6.12 12.07 17.41
CA GLU A 74 6.59 13.35 16.85
C GLU A 74 8.10 13.38 16.61
N ASN A 75 8.85 12.69 17.44
CA ASN A 75 10.30 12.58 17.35
C ASN A 75 10.78 11.33 16.60
N GLY A 76 9.85 10.50 16.11
CA GLY A 76 10.19 9.27 15.39
C GLY A 76 11.04 9.55 14.15
N MET A 77 12.00 8.66 13.87
CA MET A 77 12.93 8.79 12.74
C MET A 77 12.66 7.83 11.60
N GLY A 78 11.60 6.99 11.71
CA GLY A 78 11.07 6.20 10.60
C GLY A 78 10.46 7.06 9.49
N TYR A 79 10.22 6.48 8.29
CA TYR A 79 9.72 7.29 7.16
C TYR A 79 8.35 7.92 7.43
N VAL A 80 7.45 7.27 8.19
CA VAL A 80 6.09 7.77 8.45
C VAL A 80 6.11 9.07 9.29
N PRO A 81 6.75 9.13 10.47
CA PRO A 81 6.81 10.37 11.24
C PRO A 81 7.65 11.44 10.53
N VAL A 82 8.71 11.09 9.80
CA VAL A 82 9.49 12.06 9.00
C VAL A 82 8.62 12.66 7.89
N THR A 83 7.85 11.84 7.15
CA THR A 83 6.87 12.31 6.16
C THR A 83 5.87 13.27 6.80
N THR A 84 5.33 12.92 7.96
CA THR A 84 4.36 13.76 8.70
C THR A 84 4.94 15.13 9.02
N ARG A 85 6.17 15.19 9.55
CA ARG A 85 6.86 16.47 9.84
C ARG A 85 7.13 17.29 8.57
N GLN A 86 7.56 16.64 7.49
CA GLN A 86 7.82 17.33 6.21
C GLN A 86 6.54 17.90 5.59
N LEU A 87 5.42 17.19 5.68
CA LEU A 87 4.12 17.72 5.24
C LEU A 87 3.68 18.91 6.10
N ARG A 88 3.82 18.80 7.43
CA ARG A 88 3.52 19.93 8.34
C ARG A 88 4.41 21.15 8.05
N ALA A 89 5.69 20.93 7.75
CA ALA A 89 6.60 22.01 7.34
C ALA A 89 6.22 22.67 6.00
N GLN A 90 5.49 21.95 5.13
CA GLN A 90 4.90 22.49 3.90
C GLN A 90 3.54 23.16 4.13
N GLY A 91 3.08 23.28 5.38
CA GLY A 91 1.84 23.98 5.75
C GLY A 91 0.60 23.10 5.77
N PHE A 92 0.71 21.77 5.61
CA PHE A 92 -0.43 20.87 5.78
C PHE A 92 -0.77 20.66 7.26
N ASN A 93 -2.08 20.57 7.58
CA ASN A 93 -2.53 20.14 8.90
C ASN A 93 -2.65 18.60 8.90
N VAL A 94 -1.66 17.88 9.44
CA VAL A 94 -1.58 16.42 9.36
C VAL A 94 -2.00 15.77 10.68
N THR A 95 -3.01 14.90 10.60
CA THR A 95 -3.37 13.94 11.66
C THR A 95 -2.87 12.56 11.24
N LEU A 96 -2.00 11.96 12.04
CA LEU A 96 -1.38 10.66 11.77
C LEU A 96 -2.05 9.54 12.56
N LEU A 97 -2.22 8.37 11.93
CA LEU A 97 -2.36 7.07 12.57
C LEU A 97 -1.40 6.10 11.89
N ASN A 98 -0.32 5.73 12.59
CA ASN A 98 0.64 4.74 12.13
C ASN A 98 0.19 3.35 12.59
N LEU A 99 -0.30 2.53 11.68
CA LEU A 99 -0.85 1.19 11.96
C LEU A 99 0.23 0.10 11.97
N GLY A 100 1.46 0.42 11.61
CA GLY A 100 2.52 -0.55 11.40
C GLY A 100 2.68 -1.55 12.53
N ILE A 101 2.78 -2.84 12.18
CA ILE A 101 3.05 -3.94 13.11
C ILE A 101 4.37 -4.60 12.67
N PRO A 102 5.46 -4.51 13.46
CA PRO A 102 6.73 -5.15 13.10
C PRO A 102 6.55 -6.64 12.82
N THR A 103 7.18 -7.14 11.77
CA THR A 103 7.10 -8.51 11.25
C THR A 103 5.76 -8.90 10.61
N ALA A 104 4.77 -8.02 10.57
CA ALA A 104 3.50 -8.34 9.89
C ALA A 104 3.70 -8.57 8.39
N VAL A 105 2.84 -9.42 7.84
CA VAL A 105 2.74 -9.74 6.42
C VAL A 105 1.39 -9.26 5.86
N ILE A 106 1.21 -9.30 4.55
CA ILE A 106 0.01 -8.72 3.94
C ILE A 106 -1.27 -9.49 4.29
N GLY A 107 -1.23 -10.83 4.32
CA GLY A 107 -2.41 -11.68 4.51
C GLY A 107 -2.16 -12.90 5.39
N ARG A 108 -3.25 -13.56 5.75
CA ARG A 108 -3.27 -14.70 6.68
C ARG A 108 -2.47 -15.88 6.16
N ASP A 109 -2.47 -16.14 4.86
CA ASP A 109 -1.77 -17.28 4.29
C ASP A 109 -0.25 -17.15 4.45
N PHE A 110 0.31 -15.93 4.24
CA PHE A 110 1.72 -15.63 4.54
C PHE A 110 2.03 -15.69 6.03
N GLN A 111 1.09 -15.28 6.89
CA GLN A 111 1.25 -15.40 8.35
C GLN A 111 1.37 -16.86 8.76
N THR A 112 0.45 -17.71 8.27
CA THR A 112 0.46 -19.16 8.53
C THR A 112 1.73 -19.80 7.97
N LEU A 113 2.10 -19.47 6.73
CA LEU A 113 3.32 -19.97 6.10
C LEU A 113 4.58 -19.57 6.90
N GLY A 114 4.66 -18.32 7.35
CA GLY A 114 5.79 -17.86 8.16
C GLY A 114 5.91 -18.64 9.47
N GLN A 115 4.81 -18.81 10.18
CA GLN A 115 4.77 -19.59 11.43
C GLN A 115 5.18 -21.06 11.20
N GLN A 116 4.73 -21.67 10.10
CA GLN A 116 5.07 -23.05 9.72
C GLN A 116 6.60 -23.24 9.52
N TYR A 117 7.29 -22.20 9.05
CA TYR A 117 8.73 -22.20 8.83
C TYR A 117 9.51 -21.39 9.90
N ASN A 118 8.98 -21.36 11.13
CA ASN A 118 9.61 -20.78 12.31
C ASN A 118 10.00 -19.30 12.17
N ARG A 119 9.23 -18.54 11.37
CA ARG A 119 9.35 -17.08 11.33
C ARG A 119 8.44 -16.46 12.40
N ILE A 120 8.95 -15.44 13.05
CA ILE A 120 8.12 -14.63 13.97
C ILE A 120 7.29 -13.69 13.12
N ILE A 121 5.97 -13.93 13.04
CA ILE A 121 5.00 -13.11 12.33
C ILE A 121 3.96 -12.63 13.35
N ALA A 122 4.00 -11.35 13.66
CA ALA A 122 3.14 -10.75 14.70
C ALA A 122 1.70 -10.55 14.24
N GLY A 123 1.47 -10.48 12.92
CA GLY A 123 0.14 -10.25 12.38
C GLY A 123 0.09 -10.14 10.87
N ASN A 124 -1.02 -9.64 10.36
CA ASN A 124 -1.17 -9.32 8.95
C ASN A 124 -1.98 -8.03 8.73
N PHE A 125 -1.72 -7.37 7.60
CA PHE A 125 -2.33 -6.06 7.30
C PHE A 125 -3.84 -6.15 7.11
N ILE A 126 -4.34 -7.21 6.45
CA ILE A 126 -5.76 -7.35 6.12
C ILE A 126 -6.60 -7.48 7.40
N ASP A 127 -6.20 -8.35 8.32
CA ASP A 127 -6.99 -8.64 9.51
C ASP A 127 -6.76 -7.62 10.65
N GLN A 128 -5.57 -6.98 10.73
CA GLN A 128 -5.15 -6.26 11.93
C GLN A 128 -4.83 -4.77 11.71
N GLU A 129 -4.64 -4.31 10.48
CA GLU A 129 -4.36 -2.90 10.18
C GLU A 129 -5.48 -2.27 9.35
N MET A 130 -5.92 -2.92 8.28
CA MET A 130 -6.92 -2.41 7.34
C MET A 130 -8.19 -1.93 8.05
N MET A 131 -8.65 -2.68 9.05
CA MET A 131 -9.85 -2.34 9.82
C MET A 131 -9.71 -1.06 10.66
N PHE A 132 -8.49 -0.60 10.91
CA PHE A 132 -8.22 0.62 11.68
C PHE A 132 -7.86 1.83 10.80
N VAL A 133 -7.74 1.66 9.48
CA VAL A 133 -7.63 2.82 8.58
C VAL A 133 -8.74 3.82 8.90
N GLN A 134 -8.41 5.08 9.08
CA GLN A 134 -9.37 6.12 9.48
C GLN A 134 -10.47 6.26 8.41
N PRO A 135 -11.77 6.26 8.77
CA PRO A 135 -12.85 6.34 7.77
C PRO A 135 -12.83 7.60 6.92
N ASN A 136 -12.21 8.67 7.43
CA ASN A 136 -12.02 9.94 6.75
C ASN A 136 -10.58 10.13 6.26
N ALA A 137 -9.79 9.06 6.14
CA ALA A 137 -8.42 9.16 5.65
C ALA A 137 -8.40 9.77 4.24
N THR A 138 -7.56 10.78 4.08
CA THR A 138 -7.31 11.44 2.80
C THR A 138 -6.02 10.96 2.15
N LEU A 139 -5.15 10.35 2.96
CA LEU A 139 -3.88 9.77 2.56
C LEU A 139 -3.70 8.41 3.22
N VAL A 140 -3.29 7.42 2.43
CA VAL A 140 -2.84 6.12 2.93
C VAL A 140 -1.49 5.79 2.30
N THR A 141 -0.50 5.42 3.10
CA THR A 141 0.73 4.79 2.60
C THR A 141 0.68 3.29 2.86
N ILE A 142 1.24 2.49 1.94
CA ILE A 142 1.34 1.04 2.08
C ILE A 142 2.77 0.61 1.73
N PHE A 143 3.45 -0.06 2.67
CA PHE A 143 4.76 -0.64 2.43
C PHE A 143 4.75 -2.11 2.84
N ALA A 144 4.63 -3.01 1.84
CA ALA A 144 4.49 -4.45 1.99
C ALA A 144 5.48 -5.20 1.10
N GLY A 145 5.84 -6.43 1.46
CA GLY A 145 6.50 -7.37 0.59
C GLY A 145 7.80 -7.97 1.13
N ILE A 146 8.60 -7.24 1.94
CA ILE A 146 9.89 -7.76 2.41
C ILE A 146 9.71 -8.95 3.36
N ASN A 147 8.70 -8.94 4.21
CA ASN A 147 8.40 -10.06 5.10
C ASN A 147 7.87 -11.26 4.32
N GLU A 148 7.08 -11.04 3.27
CA GLU A 148 6.64 -12.09 2.36
C GLU A 148 7.82 -12.73 1.62
N VAL A 149 8.77 -11.94 1.11
CA VAL A 149 10.02 -12.46 0.53
C VAL A 149 10.77 -13.32 1.54
N ASN A 150 10.90 -12.87 2.78
CA ASN A 150 11.57 -13.60 3.86
C ASN A 150 10.83 -14.90 4.23
N VAL A 151 9.51 -14.87 4.26
CA VAL A 151 8.67 -16.06 4.52
C VAL A 151 8.82 -17.08 3.41
N VAL A 152 8.71 -16.66 2.14
CA VAL A 152 8.80 -17.56 0.99
C VAL A 152 10.22 -18.15 0.85
N THR A 153 11.27 -17.35 1.08
CA THR A 153 12.65 -17.85 1.06
C THR A 153 12.93 -18.83 2.21
N ALA A 154 12.37 -18.61 3.39
CA ALA A 154 12.46 -19.57 4.50
C ALA A 154 11.73 -20.88 4.16
N ALA A 155 10.55 -20.82 3.57
CA ALA A 155 9.79 -21.98 3.14
C ALA A 155 10.55 -22.79 2.07
N LEU A 156 11.15 -22.12 1.08
CA LEU A 156 12.02 -22.77 0.08
C LEU A 156 13.21 -23.46 0.74
N GLY A 157 13.87 -22.82 1.71
CA GLY A 157 14.95 -23.41 2.49
C GLY A 157 14.51 -24.63 3.31
N GLY A 158 13.26 -24.69 3.71
CA GLY A 158 12.61 -25.83 4.36
C GLY A 158 12.06 -26.89 3.42
N GLY A 159 12.31 -26.78 2.10
CA GLY A 159 11.90 -27.75 1.10
C GLY A 159 10.55 -27.50 0.44
N ALA A 160 9.90 -26.35 0.70
CA ALA A 160 8.70 -25.99 -0.04
C ALA A 160 8.98 -25.88 -1.55
N GLY A 161 7.97 -26.23 -2.36
CA GLY A 161 8.12 -26.26 -3.81
C GLY A 161 8.66 -27.60 -4.35
N GLY A 162 9.28 -28.45 -3.53
CA GLY A 162 9.72 -29.78 -3.92
C GLY A 162 10.51 -29.77 -5.22
N SER A 163 9.99 -30.45 -6.26
CA SER A 163 10.62 -30.51 -7.59
C SER A 163 10.40 -29.27 -8.47
N ASP A 164 9.50 -28.33 -8.08
CA ASP A 164 9.21 -27.12 -8.83
C ASP A 164 9.24 -25.86 -7.92
N PRO A 165 10.42 -25.44 -7.44
CA PRO A 165 10.56 -24.25 -6.63
C PRO A 165 10.17 -22.96 -7.38
N ASN A 166 10.28 -22.93 -8.70
CA ASN A 166 9.91 -21.77 -9.50
C ASN A 166 8.38 -21.61 -9.55
N GLY A 167 7.64 -22.67 -9.86
CA GLY A 167 6.19 -22.65 -9.83
C GLY A 167 5.63 -22.33 -8.46
N TYR A 168 6.31 -22.79 -7.39
CA TYR A 168 5.98 -22.41 -6.01
C TYR A 168 6.14 -20.89 -5.78
N MET A 169 7.29 -20.30 -6.15
CA MET A 169 7.50 -18.84 -6.04
C MET A 169 6.44 -18.05 -6.82
N ASP A 170 6.14 -18.48 -8.04
CA ASP A 170 5.12 -17.83 -8.88
C ASP A 170 3.71 -17.91 -8.25
N ALA A 171 3.40 -19.02 -7.57
CA ALA A 171 2.15 -19.15 -6.81
C ALA A 171 2.11 -18.18 -5.63
N GLN A 172 3.21 -18.00 -4.87
CA GLN A 172 3.27 -17.03 -3.78
C GLN A 172 3.15 -15.58 -4.27
N VAL A 173 3.74 -15.25 -5.42
CA VAL A 173 3.57 -13.91 -6.02
C VAL A 173 2.11 -13.66 -6.41
N ARG A 174 1.40 -14.66 -6.95
CA ARG A 174 -0.04 -14.52 -7.23
C ARG A 174 -0.87 -14.36 -5.96
N ALA A 175 -0.57 -15.12 -4.89
CA ALA A 175 -1.23 -14.98 -3.59
C ALA A 175 -1.04 -13.56 -3.04
N PHE A 176 0.19 -13.02 -3.09
CA PHE A 176 0.48 -11.63 -2.72
C PHE A 176 -0.37 -10.62 -3.51
N GLY A 177 -0.55 -10.84 -4.82
CA GLY A 177 -1.42 -9.99 -5.65
C GLY A 177 -2.89 -10.05 -5.26
N THR A 178 -3.39 -11.22 -4.88
CA THR A 178 -4.76 -11.39 -4.35
C THR A 178 -4.94 -10.66 -3.04
N ASP A 179 -4.00 -10.81 -2.12
CA ASP A 179 -4.03 -10.12 -0.82
C ASP A 179 -3.93 -8.60 -1.00
N TYR A 180 -3.07 -8.12 -1.91
CA TYR A 180 -2.96 -6.69 -2.21
C TYR A 180 -4.26 -6.12 -2.74
N THR A 181 -4.95 -6.85 -3.60
CA THR A 181 -6.27 -6.48 -4.13
C THR A 181 -7.30 -6.39 -3.00
N THR A 182 -7.30 -7.36 -2.10
CA THR A 182 -8.19 -7.41 -0.92
C THR A 182 -7.91 -6.23 0.02
N LEU A 183 -6.64 -5.96 0.32
CA LEU A 183 -6.22 -4.84 1.15
C LEU A 183 -6.68 -3.50 0.58
N LEU A 184 -6.45 -3.25 -0.72
CA LEU A 184 -6.85 -2.01 -1.38
C LEU A 184 -8.38 -1.85 -1.43
N ALA A 185 -9.12 -2.93 -1.69
CA ALA A 185 -10.57 -2.92 -1.68
C ALA A 185 -11.12 -2.57 -0.29
N GLY A 186 -10.56 -3.17 0.77
CA GLY A 186 -10.93 -2.88 2.15
C GLY A 186 -10.63 -1.44 2.56
N ILE A 187 -9.45 -0.91 2.20
CA ILE A 187 -9.09 0.50 2.44
C ILE A 187 -10.09 1.43 1.76
N ARG A 188 -10.42 1.18 0.49
CA ARG A 188 -11.39 2.00 -0.26
C ARG A 188 -12.81 1.90 0.30
N THR A 189 -13.23 0.72 0.71
CA THR A 189 -14.53 0.54 1.37
C THR A 189 -14.61 1.36 2.65
N ARG A 190 -13.52 1.46 3.39
CA ARG A 190 -13.48 2.15 4.68
C ARG A 190 -13.30 3.67 4.55
N ALA A 191 -12.40 4.12 3.69
CA ALA A 191 -11.98 5.52 3.57
C ALA A 191 -12.48 6.22 2.29
N GLY A 192 -13.25 5.54 1.43
CA GLY A 192 -13.68 6.06 0.15
C GLY A 192 -12.55 6.06 -0.88
N SER A 193 -12.15 7.23 -1.36
CA SER A 193 -11.13 7.37 -2.40
C SER A 193 -9.90 8.14 -1.91
N PRO A 194 -9.18 7.70 -0.87
CA PRO A 194 -7.98 8.39 -0.41
C PRO A 194 -6.92 8.39 -1.51
N ARG A 195 -6.01 9.37 -1.48
CA ARG A 195 -4.76 9.22 -2.20
C ARG A 195 -3.96 8.10 -1.55
N ILE A 196 -3.57 7.12 -2.34
CA ILE A 196 -2.78 5.98 -1.87
C ILE A 196 -1.36 6.11 -2.42
N VAL A 197 -0.36 5.98 -1.56
CA VAL A 197 1.05 5.91 -1.93
C VAL A 197 1.57 4.54 -1.54
N VAL A 198 1.89 3.74 -2.53
CA VAL A 198 2.47 2.41 -2.35
C VAL A 198 3.97 2.50 -2.56
N LEU A 199 4.75 1.88 -1.70
CA LEU A 199 6.19 1.72 -1.90
C LEU A 199 6.44 0.30 -2.42
N ASN A 200 7.16 0.18 -3.55
CA ASN A 200 7.66 -1.12 -3.96
C ASN A 200 8.96 -1.46 -3.20
N LEU A 201 9.42 -2.71 -3.31
CA LEU A 201 10.58 -3.18 -2.55
C LEU A 201 11.89 -2.83 -3.26
N PRO A 202 12.95 -2.42 -2.56
CA PRO A 202 14.29 -2.62 -3.08
C PRO A 202 14.59 -4.11 -3.25
N ASN A 203 15.45 -4.49 -4.21
CA ASN A 203 15.86 -5.88 -4.39
C ASN A 203 16.69 -6.35 -3.17
N PRO A 204 16.19 -7.32 -2.37
CA PRO A 204 16.90 -7.74 -1.15
C PRO A 204 18.29 -8.32 -1.42
N ALA A 205 18.53 -8.87 -2.61
CA ALA A 205 19.84 -9.39 -3.00
C ALA A 205 20.92 -8.30 -3.10
N GLY A 206 20.54 -7.04 -3.24
CA GLY A 206 21.43 -5.87 -3.23
C GLY A 206 21.61 -5.21 -1.88
N LEU A 207 20.91 -5.67 -0.85
CA LEU A 207 20.99 -5.10 0.49
C LEU A 207 22.08 -5.78 1.33
N PRO A 208 22.71 -5.06 2.28
CA PRO A 208 23.68 -5.66 3.20
C PRO A 208 23.14 -6.90 3.93
N TYR A 209 21.84 -6.95 4.19
CA TYR A 209 21.11 -8.04 4.84
C TYR A 209 21.41 -9.43 4.25
N LEU A 210 21.48 -9.55 2.93
CA LEU A 210 21.74 -10.84 2.28
C LEU A 210 23.18 -10.99 1.77
N ALA A 211 24.07 -10.05 2.03
CA ALA A 211 25.45 -10.08 1.52
C ALA A 211 26.23 -11.36 1.90
N GLY A 212 25.98 -11.89 3.10
CA GLY A 212 26.63 -13.10 3.63
C GLY A 212 25.89 -14.42 3.33
N THR A 213 24.76 -14.39 2.59
CA THR A 213 23.95 -15.58 2.35
C THR A 213 24.35 -16.29 1.05
N SER A 214 23.84 -17.53 0.85
CA SER A 214 24.13 -18.31 -0.35
C SER A 214 23.59 -17.61 -1.63
N LEU A 215 24.23 -17.91 -2.77
CA LEU A 215 23.76 -17.40 -4.06
C LEU A 215 22.31 -17.82 -4.33
N ALA A 216 21.96 -19.07 -4.05
CA ALA A 216 20.61 -19.59 -4.24
C ALA A 216 19.55 -18.82 -3.43
N GLN A 217 19.88 -18.47 -2.18
CA GLN A 217 18.99 -17.66 -1.36
C GLN A 217 18.81 -16.23 -1.92
N ARG A 218 19.89 -15.60 -2.36
CA ARG A 218 19.84 -14.28 -3.00
C ARG A 218 19.07 -14.30 -4.31
N GLN A 219 19.26 -15.34 -5.14
CA GLN A 219 18.50 -15.52 -6.38
C GLN A 219 16.99 -15.69 -6.12
N ALA A 220 16.61 -16.50 -5.13
CA ALA A 220 15.21 -16.67 -4.73
C ALA A 220 14.60 -15.34 -4.24
N ALA A 221 15.28 -14.64 -3.35
CA ALA A 221 14.82 -13.35 -2.83
C ALA A 221 14.66 -12.30 -3.96
N GLN A 222 15.65 -12.19 -4.86
CA GLN A 222 15.57 -11.33 -6.05
C GLN A 222 14.39 -11.70 -6.93
N ARG A 223 14.24 -13.00 -7.29
CA ARG A 223 13.15 -13.46 -8.16
C ARG A 223 11.79 -13.07 -7.60
N ILE A 224 11.56 -13.32 -6.31
CA ILE A 224 10.28 -13.04 -5.65
C ILE A 224 10.03 -11.52 -5.60
N ALA A 225 11.00 -10.74 -5.12
CA ALA A 225 10.85 -9.28 -4.98
C ALA A 225 10.64 -8.59 -6.33
N VAL A 226 11.39 -8.98 -7.35
CA VAL A 226 11.24 -8.44 -8.72
C VAL A 226 9.89 -8.83 -9.33
N ALA A 227 9.45 -10.08 -9.13
CA ALA A 227 8.14 -10.52 -9.62
C ALA A 227 7.00 -9.78 -8.90
N MET A 228 7.03 -9.66 -7.56
CA MET A 228 6.05 -8.87 -6.81
C MET A 228 6.01 -7.41 -7.29
N THR A 229 7.16 -6.80 -7.48
CA THR A 229 7.26 -5.42 -7.98
C THR A 229 6.65 -5.26 -9.35
N ARG A 230 7.06 -6.10 -10.32
CA ARG A 230 6.67 -5.95 -11.74
C ARG A 230 5.23 -6.36 -12.02
N THR A 231 4.73 -7.41 -11.33
CA THR A 231 3.44 -8.03 -11.67
C THR A 231 2.31 -7.66 -10.71
N VAL A 232 2.65 -7.14 -9.52
CA VAL A 232 1.66 -6.76 -8.52
C VAL A 232 1.70 -5.26 -8.24
N VAL A 233 2.84 -4.73 -7.74
CA VAL A 233 2.87 -3.38 -7.18
C VAL A 233 2.89 -2.29 -8.25
N ASN A 234 3.79 -2.38 -9.24
CA ASN A 234 3.89 -1.36 -10.28
C ASN A 234 2.60 -1.19 -11.11
N PRO A 235 1.85 -2.28 -11.46
CA PRO A 235 0.58 -2.17 -12.16
C PRO A 235 -0.55 -1.49 -11.37
N LEU A 236 -0.41 -1.25 -10.06
CA LEU A 236 -1.41 -0.54 -9.25
C LEU A 236 -1.49 0.95 -9.59
N LEU A 237 -0.48 1.51 -10.26
CA LEU A 237 -0.44 2.93 -10.64
C LEU A 237 -1.76 3.36 -11.29
N SER A 238 -2.38 4.41 -10.76
CA SER A 238 -3.65 4.95 -11.25
C SER A 238 -3.82 6.43 -10.85
N SER A 239 -4.91 7.06 -11.19
CA SER A 239 -5.15 8.48 -10.91
C SER A 239 -5.10 8.86 -9.42
N ASN A 240 -5.45 7.93 -8.52
CA ASN A 240 -5.45 8.14 -7.07
C ASN A 240 -4.45 7.26 -6.31
N LEU A 241 -3.65 6.46 -7.03
CA LEU A 241 -2.61 5.62 -6.46
C LEU A 241 -1.28 5.86 -7.17
N VAL A 242 -0.27 6.20 -6.38
CA VAL A 242 1.10 6.47 -6.84
C VAL A 242 2.03 5.39 -6.26
N VAL A 243 3.01 4.97 -7.07
CA VAL A 243 4.03 4.00 -6.64
C VAL A 243 5.37 4.70 -6.47
N VAL A 244 5.94 4.64 -5.28
CA VAL A 244 7.32 5.06 -5.00
C VAL A 244 8.25 3.91 -5.40
N ASP A 245 9.11 4.16 -6.36
CA ASP A 245 9.99 3.15 -6.96
C ASP A 245 11.30 3.00 -6.20
N LEU A 246 11.29 2.22 -5.11
CA LEU A 246 12.50 1.88 -4.37
C LEU A 246 13.33 0.80 -5.07
N MET A 247 12.70 -0.02 -5.93
CA MET A 247 13.39 -1.08 -6.67
C MET A 247 14.44 -0.51 -7.62
N CYS A 248 14.11 0.52 -8.36
CA CYS A 248 14.98 1.08 -9.40
C CYS A 248 15.71 2.36 -8.96
N ASP A 249 15.46 2.88 -7.78
CA ASP A 249 16.23 4.01 -7.25
C ASP A 249 17.55 3.53 -6.66
N SER A 250 18.66 3.97 -7.26
CA SER A 250 20.01 3.59 -6.81
C SER A 250 20.32 3.97 -5.36
N ARG A 251 19.63 4.97 -4.80
CA ARG A 251 19.78 5.39 -3.40
C ARG A 251 19.29 4.31 -2.43
N SER A 252 18.39 3.43 -2.85
CA SER A 252 17.94 2.28 -2.06
C SER A 252 19.06 1.25 -1.80
N TYR A 253 20.19 1.37 -2.47
CA TYR A 253 21.31 0.43 -2.35
C TYR A 253 22.57 1.05 -1.75
N ILE A 254 22.46 2.22 -1.12
CA ILE A 254 23.58 2.86 -0.40
C ILE A 254 23.74 2.15 0.95
N PRO A 255 24.86 1.42 1.21
CA PRO A 255 25.01 0.63 2.43
C PRO A 255 24.92 1.45 3.72
N SER A 256 25.38 2.71 3.71
CA SER A 256 25.31 3.61 4.87
C SER A 256 23.88 4.10 5.20
N PHE A 257 22.88 3.76 4.40
CA PHE A 257 21.47 4.06 4.67
C PHE A 257 20.77 2.96 5.50
N TYR A 258 21.50 1.88 5.80
CA TYR A 258 20.94 0.75 6.56
C TYR A 258 21.46 0.73 7.99
N SER A 259 20.66 0.19 8.89
CA SER A 259 21.03 -0.10 10.27
C SER A 259 22.00 -1.30 10.33
N SER A 260 22.44 -1.66 11.51
CA SER A 260 23.38 -2.77 11.70
C SER A 260 22.87 -4.14 11.27
N ASP A 261 21.54 -4.30 11.10
CA ASP A 261 20.94 -5.55 10.61
C ASP A 261 20.99 -5.67 9.07
N GLY A 262 21.35 -4.58 8.39
CA GLY A 262 21.48 -4.51 6.94
C GLY A 262 20.16 -4.56 6.14
N LEU A 263 19.02 -4.68 6.82
CA LEU A 263 17.69 -4.78 6.26
C LEU A 263 16.91 -3.47 6.43
N HIS A 264 16.79 -3.01 7.67
CA HIS A 264 16.03 -1.82 7.98
C HIS A 264 16.86 -0.56 7.72
N PRO A 265 16.27 0.45 7.09
CA PRO A 265 16.91 1.75 6.95
C PRO A 265 17.25 2.35 8.33
N ASN A 266 18.34 3.10 8.40
CA ASN A 266 18.62 3.99 9.52
C ASN A 266 17.97 5.37 9.28
N ASP A 267 18.28 6.35 10.13
CA ASP A 267 17.70 7.70 10.02
C ASP A 267 17.91 8.33 8.64
N ALA A 268 19.09 8.17 8.04
CA ALA A 268 19.39 8.71 6.71
C ALA A 268 18.59 7.99 5.61
N GLY A 269 18.49 6.66 5.70
CA GLY A 269 17.68 5.86 4.78
C GLY A 269 16.19 6.19 4.87
N TYR A 270 15.65 6.31 6.08
CA TYR A 270 14.26 6.71 6.27
C TYR A 270 13.98 8.16 5.85
N ALA A 271 14.92 9.08 6.06
CA ALA A 271 14.79 10.46 5.56
C ALA A 271 14.73 10.50 4.03
N TYR A 272 15.52 9.67 3.35
CA TYR A 272 15.44 9.49 1.90
C TYR A 272 14.07 8.96 1.48
N ILE A 273 13.58 7.85 2.07
CA ILE A 273 12.27 7.26 1.75
C ILE A 273 11.16 8.29 1.98
N ALA A 274 11.18 8.98 3.13
CA ALA A 274 10.19 10.02 3.44
C ALA A 274 10.18 11.14 2.41
N SER A 275 11.34 11.57 1.90
CA SER A 275 11.42 12.61 0.86
C SER A 275 10.73 12.18 -0.44
N GLU A 276 10.87 10.92 -0.85
CA GLU A 276 10.18 10.39 -2.02
C GLU A 276 8.67 10.22 -1.78
N VAL A 277 8.28 9.77 -0.59
CA VAL A 277 6.86 9.68 -0.20
C VAL A 277 6.21 11.08 -0.21
N VAL A 278 6.85 12.10 0.33
CA VAL A 278 6.34 13.48 0.30
C VAL A 278 6.18 13.98 -1.15
N LYS A 279 7.17 13.74 -2.02
CA LYS A 279 7.05 14.08 -3.44
C LYS A 279 5.88 13.33 -4.09
N ALA A 280 5.71 12.04 -3.80
CA ALA A 280 4.61 11.24 -4.30
C ALA A 280 3.24 11.76 -3.81
N ILE A 281 3.16 12.31 -2.60
CA ILE A 281 1.94 12.90 -2.04
C ILE A 281 1.63 14.25 -2.70
N THR A 282 2.63 15.10 -2.87
CA THR A 282 2.43 16.53 -3.19
C THR A 282 2.60 16.87 -4.67
N SER A 283 3.18 15.97 -5.47
CA SER A 283 3.34 16.18 -6.92
C SER A 283 2.12 15.73 -7.72
N SER A 284 1.73 16.50 -8.70
CA SER A 284 0.76 16.12 -9.73
C SER A 284 1.37 15.24 -10.84
N SER A 285 2.70 15.17 -10.91
CA SER A 285 3.45 14.50 -11.97
C SER A 285 4.58 13.61 -11.43
N TYR A 286 4.28 12.85 -10.35
CA TYR A 286 5.25 11.90 -9.81
C TYR A 286 5.57 10.82 -10.86
N PRO A 287 6.85 10.47 -11.08
CA PRO A 287 7.25 9.52 -12.10
C PRO A 287 6.59 8.15 -11.92
N ALA A 288 6.24 7.49 -13.03
CA ALA A 288 5.82 6.10 -13.00
C ALA A 288 6.99 5.18 -12.61
N PRO A 289 6.73 4.07 -11.89
CA PRO A 289 7.77 3.11 -11.54
C PRO A 289 8.29 2.41 -12.79
N GLN A 290 9.57 2.04 -12.76
CA GLN A 290 10.20 1.33 -13.86
C GLN A 290 9.95 -0.18 -13.76
N ASN A 291 9.75 -0.84 -14.90
CA ASN A 291 9.60 -2.30 -14.96
C ASN A 291 10.89 -3.01 -15.38
N SER A 292 11.97 -2.26 -15.58
CA SER A 292 13.31 -2.79 -15.90
C SER A 292 14.38 -1.80 -15.48
N CYS A 293 15.33 -2.27 -14.68
CA CYS A 293 16.51 -1.50 -14.28
C CYS A 293 17.61 -2.46 -13.81
N PRO A 294 18.88 -2.00 -13.72
CA PRO A 294 19.99 -2.88 -13.29
C PRO A 294 19.78 -3.52 -11.92
N ALA A 295 19.08 -2.84 -11.01
CA ALA A 295 18.80 -3.37 -9.68
C ALA A 295 17.88 -4.60 -9.67
N MET A 296 17.18 -4.90 -10.75
CA MET A 296 16.37 -6.12 -10.85
C MET A 296 17.17 -7.39 -11.18
N THR A 297 18.47 -7.25 -11.50
CA THR A 297 19.36 -8.35 -11.93
C THR A 297 20.72 -8.27 -11.24
N ILE A 298 20.74 -7.99 -9.93
CA ILE A 298 21.97 -7.85 -9.13
C ILE A 298 22.73 -9.19 -9.00
N VAL A 299 21.99 -10.26 -8.86
CA VAL A 299 22.56 -11.62 -8.90
C VAL A 299 22.14 -12.33 -10.19
N PRO A 300 23.05 -13.14 -10.78
CA PRO A 300 22.82 -13.81 -12.05
C PRO A 300 21.70 -14.83 -12.01
#